data_4eaf6fd292de524c9fa1597b57578770
#
_entry.id   4eaf6fd292de524c9fa1597b57578770
#
_cell.length_a   1.000
_cell.length_b   1.000
_cell.length_c   1.000
_cell.angle_alpha   90.00
_cell.angle_beta   90.00
_cell.angle_gamma   90.00
#
_symmetry.space_group_name_H-M   'P 1'
#
loop_
_entity.id
_entity.type
_entity.pdbx_description
1 polymer ?
#
loop_
_entity_poly.entity_id
_entity_poly.type
_entity_poly.pdbx_seq_one_letter_code
_entity_poly.pdbx_strand_id
1 'polypeptide(L)'
;ASTDDREGLRDIMDGQSGLVILGDKGYVGESLTKEMETQGICLMALKRSNSKTDWPKLVRQLIFKLRRRVETVFSQLSEQLNAERVLAKSFQGLCTRLTNKILAYNLCLALNSIFHETCELGKIKQLIF
;
A
#
# COMPACT_ATOMS: atom_id res chain seq x y z
N ALA A 1 -20.08 -7.80 -7.15
CA ALA A 1 -19.06 -8.59 -7.82
C ALA A 1 -17.75 -8.30 -7.11
N SER A 2 -17.08 -9.33 -6.59
CA SER A 2 -15.73 -9.21 -6.04
C SER A 2 -14.79 -9.13 -7.23
N THR A 3 -14.19 -7.98 -7.46
CA THR A 3 -13.09 -7.84 -8.43
C THR A 3 -11.88 -8.60 -7.88
N ASP A 4 -11.25 -9.42 -8.70
CA ASP A 4 -10.00 -10.09 -8.31
C ASP A 4 -8.93 -9.02 -8.09
N ASP A 5 -8.20 -9.10 -6.96
CA ASP A 5 -7.12 -8.17 -6.63
C ASP A 5 -6.08 -8.03 -7.76
N ARG A 6 -5.92 -9.08 -8.57
CA ARG A 6 -5.03 -9.10 -9.74
C ARG A 6 -5.55 -8.24 -10.89
N GLU A 7 -6.87 -8.17 -11.08
CA GLU A 7 -7.48 -7.28 -12.07
C GLU A 7 -7.31 -5.83 -11.63
N GLY A 8 -7.57 -5.54 -10.35
CA GLY A 8 -7.33 -4.23 -9.78
C GLY A 8 -5.87 -3.77 -9.91
N LEU A 9 -4.91 -4.68 -9.76
CA LEU A 9 -3.50 -4.37 -9.98
C LEU A 9 -3.23 -3.99 -11.45
N ARG A 10 -3.81 -4.70 -12.41
CA ARG A 10 -3.65 -4.38 -13.85
C ARG A 10 -4.17 -2.98 -14.17
N ASP A 11 -5.35 -2.65 -13.66
CA ASP A 11 -5.97 -1.34 -13.86
C ASP A 11 -5.12 -0.18 -13.30
N ILE A 12 -4.52 -0.40 -12.11
CA ILE A 12 -3.67 0.62 -11.45
C ILE A 12 -2.33 0.76 -12.18
N MET A 13 -1.81 -0.31 -12.75
CA MET A 13 -0.49 -0.34 -13.39
C MET A 13 -0.54 0.00 -14.88
N ASP A 14 -1.71 0.16 -15.45
CA ASP A 14 -1.85 0.55 -16.86
C ASP A 14 -1.11 1.85 -17.15
N GLY A 15 -0.25 1.84 -18.16
CA GLY A 15 0.60 2.98 -18.54
C GLY A 15 1.76 3.28 -17.59
N GLN A 16 1.99 2.49 -16.55
CA GLN A 16 3.13 2.64 -15.62
C GLN A 16 4.31 1.74 -16.06
N SER A 17 5.54 2.18 -15.77
CA SER A 17 6.76 1.39 -16.03
C SER A 17 7.87 1.78 -15.05
N GLY A 18 8.92 0.94 -14.97
CA GLY A 18 10.08 1.22 -14.12
C GLY A 18 9.82 1.12 -12.62
N LEU A 19 8.74 0.45 -12.22
CA LEU A 19 8.33 0.33 -10.82
C LEU A 19 8.73 -1.02 -10.21
N VAL A 20 8.97 -1.01 -8.90
CA VAL A 20 9.06 -2.22 -8.08
C VAL A 20 7.84 -2.27 -7.18
N ILE A 21 7.03 -3.32 -7.35
CA ILE A 21 5.79 -3.51 -6.58
C ILE A 21 5.99 -4.64 -5.59
N LEU A 22 5.57 -4.40 -4.35
CA LEU A 22 5.54 -5.41 -3.31
C LEU A 22 4.11 -5.92 -3.15
N GLY A 23 3.92 -7.22 -3.37
CA GLY A 23 2.63 -7.89 -3.28
C GLY A 23 2.57 -8.89 -2.13
N ASP A 24 1.35 -9.15 -1.64
CA ASP A 24 1.09 -10.28 -0.74
C ASP A 24 1.03 -11.60 -1.54
N LYS A 25 0.87 -12.70 -0.82
CA LYS A 25 0.76 -14.06 -1.38
C LYS A 25 -0.36 -14.23 -2.42
N GLY A 26 -1.37 -13.38 -2.38
CA GLY A 26 -2.45 -13.32 -3.38
C GLY A 26 -1.98 -12.97 -4.79
N TYR A 27 -0.90 -12.20 -4.89
CA TYR A 27 -0.32 -11.75 -6.16
C TYR A 27 0.72 -12.73 -6.74
N VAL A 28 0.93 -13.88 -6.09
CA VAL A 28 1.83 -14.91 -6.63
C VAL A 28 1.19 -15.58 -7.84
N GLY A 29 1.83 -15.44 -8.99
CA GLY A 29 1.42 -16.09 -10.23
C GLY A 29 2.42 -15.83 -11.34
N GLU A 30 2.88 -16.89 -12.00
CA GLU A 30 3.87 -16.78 -13.06
C GLU A 30 3.37 -15.93 -14.23
N SER A 31 2.09 -16.08 -14.59
CA SER A 31 1.45 -15.30 -15.64
C SER A 31 1.46 -13.80 -15.32
N LEU A 32 1.03 -13.44 -14.09
CA LEU A 32 0.99 -12.05 -13.65
C LEU A 32 2.40 -11.43 -13.58
N THR A 33 3.38 -12.20 -13.10
CA THR A 33 4.76 -11.72 -13.01
C THR A 33 5.33 -11.42 -14.39
N LYS A 34 5.15 -12.33 -15.36
CA LYS A 34 5.60 -12.14 -16.76
C LYS A 34 4.90 -10.93 -17.41
N GLU A 35 3.61 -10.77 -17.18
CA GLU A 35 2.83 -9.64 -17.68
C GLU A 35 3.39 -8.30 -17.16
N MET A 36 3.66 -8.20 -15.86
CA MET A 36 4.27 -7.00 -15.24
C MET A 36 5.69 -6.77 -15.77
N GLU A 37 6.49 -7.81 -15.94
CA GLU A 37 7.84 -7.72 -16.50
C GLU A 37 7.83 -7.15 -17.93
N THR A 38 6.85 -7.52 -18.78
CA THR A 38 6.73 -6.94 -20.14
C THR A 38 6.44 -5.45 -20.14
N GLN A 39 5.84 -4.92 -19.06
CA GLN A 39 5.61 -3.49 -18.84
C GLN A 39 6.80 -2.80 -18.15
N GLY A 40 7.89 -3.53 -17.87
CA GLY A 40 9.03 -3.00 -17.12
C GLY A 40 8.77 -2.85 -15.63
N ILE A 41 7.81 -3.59 -15.08
CA ILE A 41 7.44 -3.57 -13.66
C ILE A 41 7.96 -4.83 -12.98
N CYS A 42 8.72 -4.69 -11.90
CA CYS A 42 9.19 -5.81 -11.09
C CYS A 42 8.21 -6.12 -9.97
N LEU A 43 7.46 -7.22 -10.09
CA LEU A 43 6.51 -7.67 -9.05
C LEU A 43 7.20 -8.61 -8.06
N MET A 44 7.38 -8.15 -6.82
CA MET A 44 7.95 -8.92 -5.71
C MET A 44 6.84 -9.37 -4.77
N ALA A 45 6.26 -10.54 -5.01
CA ALA A 45 5.24 -11.12 -4.14
C ALA A 45 5.86 -12.09 -3.12
N LEU A 46 5.32 -12.11 -1.90
CA LEU A 46 5.68 -13.09 -0.88
C LEU A 46 5.31 -14.49 -1.35
N LYS A 47 6.29 -15.35 -1.49
CA LYS A 47 6.06 -16.73 -1.91
C LYS A 47 5.37 -17.54 -0.81
N ARG A 48 4.59 -18.55 -1.22
CA ARG A 48 3.96 -19.48 -0.28
C ARG A 48 5.01 -20.36 0.38
N SER A 49 4.76 -20.85 1.59
CA SER A 49 5.70 -21.68 2.37
C SER A 49 6.12 -22.98 1.65
N ASN A 50 5.31 -23.46 0.71
CA ASN A 50 5.58 -24.65 -0.10
C ASN A 50 6.25 -24.33 -1.46
N SER A 51 6.69 -23.09 -1.69
CA SER A 51 7.40 -22.72 -2.90
C SER A 51 8.80 -23.33 -2.92
N LYS A 52 9.18 -23.94 -4.04
CA LYS A 52 10.53 -24.51 -4.25
C LYS A 52 11.62 -23.43 -4.32
N THR A 53 11.25 -22.20 -4.62
CA THR A 53 12.17 -21.05 -4.72
C THR A 53 11.70 -19.96 -3.80
N ASP A 54 12.58 -19.46 -2.94
CA ASP A 54 12.29 -18.34 -2.03
C ASP A 54 13.21 -17.16 -2.35
N TRP A 55 12.81 -15.97 -1.90
CA TRP A 55 13.63 -14.78 -2.00
C TRP A 55 14.85 -14.87 -1.10
N PRO A 56 15.99 -14.26 -1.49
CA PRO A 56 17.13 -14.12 -0.58
C PRO A 56 16.70 -13.50 0.76
N LYS A 57 17.35 -13.92 1.84
CA LYS A 57 16.99 -13.52 3.22
C LYS A 57 16.84 -11.99 3.37
N LEU A 58 17.74 -11.21 2.78
CA LEU A 58 17.69 -9.73 2.84
C LEU A 58 16.46 -9.16 2.14
N VAL A 59 16.13 -9.66 0.94
CA VAL A 59 14.95 -9.24 0.19
C VAL A 59 13.68 -9.56 0.96
N ARG A 60 13.59 -10.76 1.53
CA ARG A 60 12.47 -11.17 2.36
C ARG A 60 12.29 -10.29 3.60
N GLN A 61 13.39 -9.95 4.27
CA GLN A 61 13.36 -9.01 5.42
C GLN A 61 12.86 -7.63 5.01
N LEU A 62 13.28 -7.12 3.84
CA LEU A 62 12.81 -5.85 3.30
C LEU A 62 11.31 -5.89 3.01
N ILE A 63 10.83 -6.94 2.34
CA ILE A 63 9.40 -7.12 2.05
C ILE A 63 8.58 -7.11 3.35
N PHE A 64 9.00 -7.86 4.38
CA PHE A 64 8.32 -7.88 5.68
C PHE A 64 8.33 -6.52 6.38
N LYS A 65 9.44 -5.76 6.30
CA LYS A 65 9.54 -4.42 6.88
C LYS A 65 8.58 -3.45 6.20
N LEU A 66 8.50 -3.47 4.88
CA LEU A 66 7.61 -2.60 4.10
C LEU A 66 6.15 -2.97 4.31
N ARG A 67 5.82 -4.27 4.34
CA ARG A 67 4.47 -4.74 4.65
C ARG A 67 3.97 -4.21 6.00
N ARG A 68 4.78 -4.31 7.07
CA ARG A 68 4.41 -3.74 8.38
C ARG A 68 4.13 -2.24 8.32
N ARG A 69 4.84 -1.49 7.49
CA ARG A 69 4.56 -0.06 7.29
C ARG A 69 3.21 0.16 6.62
N VAL A 70 2.89 -0.62 5.60
CA VAL A 70 1.58 -0.57 4.92
C VAL A 70 0.46 -0.89 5.91
N GLU A 71 0.60 -1.94 6.71
CA GLU A 71 -0.36 -2.30 7.76
C GLU A 71 -0.55 -1.16 8.79
N THR A 72 0.55 -0.50 9.19
CA THR A 72 0.49 0.67 10.09
C THR A 72 -0.28 1.83 9.45
N VAL A 73 -0.01 2.13 8.17
CA VAL A 73 -0.72 3.21 7.44
C VAL A 73 -2.22 2.92 7.35
N PHE A 74 -2.60 1.69 7.01
CA PHE A 74 -4.02 1.31 6.95
C PHE A 74 -4.69 1.38 8.32
N SER A 75 -4.06 0.88 9.39
CA SER A 75 -4.58 1.00 10.76
C SER A 75 -4.79 2.47 11.14
N GLN A 76 -3.84 3.36 10.84
CA GLN A 76 -3.96 4.78 11.14
C GLN A 76 -5.07 5.47 10.32
N LEU A 77 -5.20 5.14 9.04
CA LEU A 77 -6.29 5.64 8.21
C LEU A 77 -7.64 5.18 8.73
N SER A 78 -7.77 3.90 9.12
CA SER A 78 -9.00 3.31 9.63
C SER A 78 -9.36 3.82 11.02
N GLU A 79 -8.43 3.75 11.97
CA GLU A 79 -8.71 4.04 13.38
C GLU A 79 -8.68 5.53 13.70
N GLN A 80 -7.72 6.27 13.17
CA GLN A 80 -7.52 7.67 13.52
C GLN A 80 -8.26 8.63 12.58
N LEU A 81 -8.42 8.26 11.30
CA LEU A 81 -9.12 9.07 10.30
C LEU A 81 -10.47 8.48 9.86
N ASN A 82 -10.91 7.38 10.48
CA ASN A 82 -12.18 6.71 10.19
C ASN A 82 -12.37 6.38 8.69
N ALA A 83 -11.31 5.88 8.03
CA ALA A 83 -11.37 5.62 6.59
C ALA A 83 -12.35 4.51 6.21
N GLU A 84 -12.68 3.61 7.12
CA GLU A 84 -13.68 2.55 6.91
C GLU A 84 -15.13 3.05 7.03
N ARG A 85 -15.37 4.16 7.73
CA ARG A 85 -16.70 4.72 7.94
C ARG A 85 -16.95 5.93 7.04
N VAL A 86 -16.86 5.72 5.74
CA VAL A 86 -17.15 6.77 4.75
C VAL A 86 -18.62 6.73 4.43
N LEU A 87 -19.43 7.56 5.11
CA LEU A 87 -20.88 7.66 4.90
C LEU A 87 -21.18 8.44 3.60
N ALA A 88 -20.76 7.92 2.45
CA ALA A 88 -20.97 8.53 1.15
C ALA A 88 -22.24 7.97 0.49
N LYS A 89 -23.07 8.84 -0.09
CA LYS A 89 -24.27 8.48 -0.84
C LYS A 89 -24.03 8.33 -2.35
N SER A 90 -22.84 8.69 -2.83
CA SER A 90 -22.45 8.61 -4.24
C SER A 90 -20.99 8.18 -4.38
N PHE A 91 -20.64 7.62 -5.53
CA PHE A 91 -19.26 7.24 -5.82
C PHE A 91 -18.31 8.46 -5.78
N GLN A 92 -18.71 9.57 -6.37
CA GLN A 92 -17.93 10.82 -6.33
C GLN A 92 -17.72 11.31 -4.89
N GLY A 93 -18.75 11.23 -4.06
CA GLY A 93 -18.63 11.58 -2.64
C GLY A 93 -17.72 10.63 -1.87
N LEU A 94 -17.71 9.35 -2.21
CA LEU A 94 -16.77 8.36 -1.65
C LEU A 94 -15.33 8.73 -2.00
N CYS A 95 -15.05 8.94 -3.28
CA CYS A 95 -13.70 9.32 -3.75
C CYS A 95 -13.22 10.59 -3.06
N THR A 96 -14.04 11.66 -3.04
CA THR A 96 -13.68 12.93 -2.39
C THR A 96 -13.35 12.74 -0.92
N ARG A 97 -14.16 11.99 -0.18
CA ARG A 97 -13.94 11.76 1.26
C ARG A 97 -12.69 10.93 1.53
N LEU A 98 -12.43 9.89 0.74
CA LEU A 98 -11.20 9.09 0.88
C LEU A 98 -9.96 9.93 0.53
N THR A 99 -10.01 10.69 -0.55
CA THR A 99 -8.90 11.60 -0.93
C THR A 99 -8.59 12.61 0.17
N ASN A 100 -9.62 13.21 0.79
CA ASN A 100 -9.43 14.14 1.90
C ASN A 100 -8.78 13.47 3.12
N LYS A 101 -9.11 12.20 3.42
CA LYS A 101 -8.47 11.47 4.52
C LYS A 101 -7.00 11.17 4.22
N ILE A 102 -6.68 10.78 3.00
CA ILE A 102 -5.30 10.57 2.56
C ILE A 102 -4.51 11.89 2.59
N LEU A 103 -5.12 12.99 2.16
CA LEU A 103 -4.52 14.32 2.23
C LEU A 103 -4.24 14.73 3.66
N ALA A 104 -5.19 14.55 4.57
CA ALA A 104 -5.01 14.83 6.00
C ALA A 104 -3.89 13.98 6.60
N TYR A 105 -3.81 12.70 6.24
CA TYR A 105 -2.72 11.81 6.65
C TYR A 105 -1.35 12.35 6.20
N ASN A 106 -1.23 12.69 4.91
CA ASN A 106 0.01 13.23 4.36
C ASN A 106 0.39 14.57 5.00
N LEU A 107 -0.59 15.42 5.28
CA LEU A 107 -0.37 16.69 5.99
C LEU A 107 0.17 16.45 7.41
N CYS A 108 -0.40 15.51 8.15
CA CYS A 108 0.11 15.15 9.48
C CYS A 108 1.56 14.66 9.42
N LEU A 109 1.91 13.83 8.43
CA LEU A 109 3.29 13.38 8.24
C LEU A 109 4.23 14.55 7.90
N ALA A 110 3.82 15.45 7.03
CA ALA A 110 4.60 16.63 6.65
C ALA A 110 4.84 17.56 7.85
N LEU A 111 3.80 17.84 8.64
CA LEU A 111 3.90 18.64 9.85
C LEU A 111 4.82 17.98 10.89
N ASN A 112 4.67 16.67 11.10
CA ASN A 112 5.56 15.94 12.00
C ASN A 112 7.02 16.02 11.56
N SER A 113 7.29 15.97 10.25
CA SER A 113 8.66 16.08 9.73
C SER A 113 9.26 17.48 9.87
N ILE A 114 8.42 18.52 9.94
CA ILE A 114 8.85 19.92 10.13
C ILE A 114 9.13 20.20 11.61
N PHE A 115 8.29 19.71 12.50
CA PHE A 115 8.35 20.05 13.93
C PHE A 115 9.09 19.05 14.79
N HIS A 116 9.38 17.87 14.27
CA HIS A 116 10.14 16.83 14.97
C HIS A 116 11.33 16.38 14.13
N GLU A 117 12.47 16.20 14.74
CA GLU A 117 13.69 15.71 14.08
C GLU A 117 13.53 14.28 13.53
N THR A 118 12.59 13.51 14.08
CA THR A 118 12.28 12.16 13.65
C THR A 118 10.82 12.03 13.24
N CYS A 119 10.59 11.75 11.96
CA CYS A 119 9.25 11.41 11.46
C CYS A 119 8.90 9.97 11.83
N GLU A 120 8.25 9.78 12.98
CA GLU A 120 7.72 8.47 13.38
C GLU A 120 6.36 8.23 12.70
N LEU A 121 6.35 7.33 11.71
CA LEU A 121 5.11 6.92 11.03
C LEU A 121 4.04 6.36 11.99
N GLY A 122 4.44 5.88 13.17
CA GLY A 122 3.51 5.38 14.19
C GLY A 122 2.72 6.45 14.94
N LYS A 123 3.07 7.72 14.82
CA LYS A 123 2.52 8.81 15.64
C LYS A 123 2.05 9.98 14.79
N ILE A 124 1.10 9.75 13.87
CA ILE A 124 0.62 10.81 12.97
C ILE A 124 -0.06 11.98 13.69
N LYS A 125 -0.61 11.75 14.88
CA LYS A 125 -1.25 12.80 15.69
C LYS A 125 -0.35 13.41 16.76
N GLN A 126 0.96 13.30 16.64
CA GLN A 126 1.90 13.75 17.64
C GLN A 126 1.85 15.28 17.87
N LEU A 127 1.39 16.05 16.87
CA LEU A 127 1.22 17.51 16.97
C LEU A 127 -0.16 17.92 17.45
N ILE A 128 -1.12 17.01 17.52
CA ILE A 128 -2.50 17.37 17.75
C ILE A 128 -2.88 17.23 19.23
N PHE A 129 -1.97 16.76 20.11
CA PHE A 129 -2.16 16.74 21.60
C PHE A 129 -1.16 15.79 22.28
#